data_6ec165130ce7885dc64050b0917fd33f
#
_entry.id   6ec165130ce7885dc64050b0917fd33f
#
_cell.length_a   1.000
_cell.length_b   1.000
_cell.length_c   1.000
_cell.angle_alpha   90.00
_cell.angle_beta   90.00
_cell.angle_gamma   90.00
#
_symmetry.space_group_name_H-M   'P 1'
#
loop_
_entity.id
_entity.type
_entity.pdbx_description
1 polymer ?
#
loop_
_entity_poly.entity_id
_entity_poly.type
_entity_poly.pdbx_seq_one_letter_code
_entity_poly.pdbx_strand_id
1 'polypeptide(L)'
;MSEFHHVSVLLDECIDGLNIRPDGIYVDGTLGGAGHSSQIAARLTTGRLIGIDRDPIALKAAGERLAKFGDRVTLVHSNFCEIENVLNDLGIDGVDGVLLDLGVSSPQLDDGQRGFSYMVDAPLDMRMNNGDALTAEEIVNTWSYEELRRILFDYGEERYAPQIAANICRIRETKPIKTTLELVDVIRASMPAFALREKQHPAKRSFQAIRIAVNDELGAVHKVMDAAISKLNPGGRLAIITFHSLEDRIVKNGMADASKGCICPPNFPVCVCGKKPESTQRKTAYL
;
A
#
# COMPACT_ATOMS: atom_id res chain seq x y z
N MET A 1 -15.06 -5.83 -27.66
CA MET A 1 -14.26 -5.87 -26.44
C MET A 1 -14.46 -4.52 -25.77
N SER A 2 -15.18 -4.46 -24.65
CA SER A 2 -15.34 -3.21 -23.90
C SER A 2 -14.00 -2.90 -23.24
N GLU A 3 -13.34 -1.80 -23.66
CA GLU A 3 -12.22 -1.24 -22.92
C GLU A 3 -12.72 -0.91 -21.51
N PHE A 4 -12.28 -1.67 -20.54
CA PHE A 4 -12.51 -1.37 -19.13
C PHE A 4 -11.63 -0.15 -18.80
N HIS A 5 -12.21 1.05 -18.85
CA HIS A 5 -11.54 2.26 -18.39
C HIS A 5 -11.49 2.24 -16.87
N HIS A 6 -10.39 1.72 -16.34
CA HIS A 6 -10.11 1.85 -14.90
C HIS A 6 -9.84 3.32 -14.59
N VAL A 7 -10.75 3.93 -13.83
CA VAL A 7 -10.58 5.30 -13.31
C VAL A 7 -9.81 5.19 -12.00
N SER A 8 -8.68 5.89 -11.90
CA SER A 8 -7.91 5.95 -10.65
C SER A 8 -8.75 6.59 -9.54
N VAL A 9 -8.62 6.06 -8.34
CA VAL A 9 -9.36 6.54 -7.16
C VAL A 9 -8.90 7.96 -6.81
N LEU A 10 -9.83 8.88 -6.53
CA LEU A 10 -9.54 10.27 -6.14
C LEU A 10 -8.55 10.99 -7.08
N LEU A 11 -8.65 10.72 -8.40
CA LEU A 11 -7.68 11.21 -9.37
C LEU A 11 -7.56 12.74 -9.33
N ASP A 12 -8.67 13.44 -9.42
CA ASP A 12 -8.70 14.90 -9.47
C ASP A 12 -8.23 15.50 -8.14
N GLU A 13 -8.65 14.94 -7.03
CA GLU A 13 -8.27 15.39 -5.68
C GLU A 13 -6.77 15.24 -5.44
N CYS A 14 -6.17 14.13 -5.91
CA CYS A 14 -4.73 13.90 -5.82
C CYS A 14 -3.94 14.89 -6.67
N ILE A 15 -4.36 15.09 -7.91
CA ILE A 15 -3.70 16.01 -8.83
C ILE A 15 -3.78 17.46 -8.32
N ASP A 16 -4.94 17.88 -7.83
CA ASP A 16 -5.14 19.20 -7.24
C ASP A 16 -4.35 19.35 -5.92
N GLY A 17 -4.34 18.29 -5.10
CA GLY A 17 -3.60 18.25 -3.84
C GLY A 17 -2.09 18.36 -4.03
N LEU A 18 -1.54 17.74 -5.06
CA LEU A 18 -0.13 17.83 -5.41
C LEU A 18 0.31 19.21 -5.90
N ASN A 19 -0.61 20.05 -6.39
CA ASN A 19 -0.33 21.40 -6.88
C ASN A 19 0.85 21.41 -7.86
N ILE A 20 0.72 20.66 -8.95
CA ILE A 20 1.83 20.31 -9.86
C ILE A 20 2.40 21.54 -10.57
N ARG A 21 3.70 21.75 -10.41
CA ARG A 21 4.47 22.76 -11.14
C ARG A 21 5.08 22.14 -12.41
N PRO A 22 5.07 22.83 -13.56
CA PRO A 22 5.56 22.29 -14.82
C PRO A 22 7.05 21.90 -14.83
N ASP A 23 7.85 22.50 -13.95
CA ASP A 23 9.29 22.30 -13.78
C ASP A 23 9.65 21.44 -12.54
N GLY A 24 8.65 20.99 -11.78
CA GLY A 24 8.84 20.27 -10.52
C GLY A 24 9.21 18.80 -10.71
N ILE A 25 9.69 18.18 -9.63
CA ILE A 25 10.02 16.76 -9.56
C ILE A 25 8.98 16.06 -8.69
N TYR A 26 8.36 15.00 -9.23
CA TYR A 26 7.31 14.25 -8.55
C TYR A 26 7.63 12.78 -8.48
N VAL A 27 7.18 12.13 -7.41
CA VAL A 27 7.26 10.67 -7.24
C VAL A 27 5.85 10.11 -7.15
N ASP A 28 5.56 9.11 -7.96
CA ASP A 28 4.43 8.19 -7.77
C ASP A 28 5.02 6.87 -7.25
N GLY A 29 4.84 6.60 -5.95
CA GLY A 29 5.41 5.42 -5.28
C GLY A 29 4.61 4.14 -5.47
N THR A 30 3.44 4.25 -6.11
CA THR A 30 2.47 3.16 -6.34
C THR A 30 1.93 3.24 -7.76
N LEU A 31 2.83 3.06 -8.71
CA LEU A 31 2.61 3.36 -10.13
C LEU A 31 1.39 2.63 -10.72
N GLY A 32 1.22 1.33 -10.37
CA GLY A 32 0.11 0.50 -10.84
C GLY A 32 -0.11 0.60 -12.35
N GLY A 33 -1.35 0.90 -12.77
CA GLY A 33 -1.72 1.14 -14.18
C GLY A 33 -1.36 2.54 -14.70
N ALA A 34 -0.57 3.33 -13.96
CA ALA A 34 -0.11 4.67 -14.30
C ALA A 34 -1.23 5.70 -14.57
N GLY A 35 -2.38 5.57 -13.90
CA GLY A 35 -3.47 6.52 -14.06
C GLY A 35 -3.12 7.90 -13.53
N HIS A 36 -2.72 7.99 -12.26
CA HIS A 36 -2.23 9.22 -11.63
C HIS A 36 -0.96 9.72 -12.32
N SER A 37 0.01 8.85 -12.53
CA SER A 37 1.28 9.15 -13.22
C SER A 37 1.11 9.79 -14.59
N SER A 38 0.12 9.33 -15.38
CA SER A 38 -0.19 9.92 -16.68
C SER A 38 -0.66 11.36 -16.56
N GLN A 39 -1.44 11.68 -15.55
CA GLN A 39 -1.94 13.04 -15.28
C GLN A 39 -0.86 13.95 -14.72
N ILE A 40 0.04 13.42 -13.88
CA ILE A 40 1.20 14.17 -13.39
C ILE A 40 2.13 14.50 -14.57
N ALA A 41 2.53 13.49 -15.35
CA ALA A 41 3.45 13.65 -16.48
C ALA A 41 2.92 14.60 -17.58
N ALA A 42 1.59 14.62 -17.80
CA ALA A 42 0.94 15.52 -18.74
C ALA A 42 1.05 17.01 -18.36
N ARG A 43 1.23 17.31 -17.07
CA ARG A 43 1.36 18.68 -16.55
C ARG A 43 2.82 19.16 -16.48
N LEU A 44 3.76 18.25 -16.65
CA LEU A 44 5.19 18.57 -16.64
C LEU A 44 5.66 19.03 -18.03
N THR A 45 6.54 20.04 -18.06
CA THR A 45 7.23 20.52 -19.27
C THR A 45 8.73 20.21 -19.22
N THR A 46 9.43 20.74 -18.23
CA THR A 46 10.86 20.51 -17.94
C THR A 46 11.07 19.69 -16.68
N GLY A 47 10.02 19.49 -15.88
CA GLY A 47 10.04 18.69 -14.68
C GLY A 47 10.14 17.18 -14.95
N ARG A 48 10.25 16.39 -13.88
CA ARG A 48 10.44 14.93 -13.95
C ARG A 48 9.41 14.21 -13.08
N LEU A 49 9.01 13.02 -13.54
CA LEU A 49 8.24 12.05 -12.79
C LEU A 49 9.07 10.79 -12.57
N ILE A 50 9.19 10.38 -11.33
CA ILE A 50 9.76 9.09 -10.92
C ILE A 50 8.59 8.18 -10.52
N GLY A 51 8.37 7.12 -11.29
CA GLY A 51 7.38 6.09 -10.99
C GLY A 51 8.04 4.89 -10.34
N ILE A 52 7.60 4.52 -9.16
CA ILE A 52 8.11 3.35 -8.41
C ILE A 52 7.00 2.32 -8.32
N ASP A 53 7.31 1.07 -8.61
CA ASP A 53 6.44 -0.06 -8.29
C ASP A 53 7.26 -1.30 -7.95
N ARG A 54 6.75 -2.13 -7.06
CA ARG A 54 7.33 -3.42 -6.73
C ARG A 54 6.89 -4.55 -7.66
N ASP A 55 5.82 -4.31 -8.45
CA ASP A 55 5.26 -5.28 -9.41
C ASP A 55 5.87 -5.05 -10.80
N PRO A 56 6.69 -6.00 -11.33
CA PRO A 56 7.24 -5.89 -12.67
C PRO A 56 6.18 -5.80 -13.78
N ILE A 57 4.99 -6.41 -13.54
CA ILE A 57 3.88 -6.37 -14.50
C ILE A 57 3.31 -4.95 -14.58
N ALA A 58 3.14 -4.29 -13.43
CA ALA A 58 2.70 -2.90 -13.36
C ALA A 58 3.70 -1.98 -14.07
N LEU A 59 5.00 -2.14 -13.81
CA LEU A 59 6.06 -1.35 -14.46
C LEU A 59 6.06 -1.50 -15.97
N LYS A 60 5.84 -2.70 -16.50
CA LYS A 60 5.74 -2.93 -17.95
C LYS A 60 4.54 -2.19 -18.54
N ALA A 61 3.37 -2.36 -17.97
CA ALA A 61 2.14 -1.70 -18.44
C ALA A 61 2.24 -0.16 -18.35
N ALA A 62 2.79 0.34 -17.24
CA ALA A 62 3.04 1.76 -17.06
C ALA A 62 4.05 2.31 -18.06
N GLY A 63 5.12 1.56 -18.36
CA GLY A 63 6.11 1.93 -19.37
C GLY A 63 5.50 2.16 -20.74
N GLU A 64 4.63 1.26 -21.19
CA GLU A 64 3.89 1.41 -22.44
C GLU A 64 2.99 2.66 -22.44
N ARG A 65 2.26 2.88 -21.35
CA ARG A 65 1.34 4.02 -21.21
C ARG A 65 2.04 5.37 -21.11
N LEU A 66 3.21 5.41 -20.47
CA LEU A 66 3.97 6.63 -20.21
C LEU A 66 5.03 6.92 -21.27
N ALA A 67 5.28 6.01 -22.23
CA ALA A 67 6.31 6.15 -23.28
C ALA A 67 6.24 7.48 -24.05
N LYS A 68 5.03 8.00 -24.25
CA LYS A 68 4.80 9.29 -24.95
C LYS A 68 5.41 10.51 -24.23
N PHE A 69 5.77 10.39 -22.97
CA PHE A 69 6.36 11.48 -22.19
C PHE A 69 7.90 11.50 -22.23
N GLY A 70 8.52 10.45 -22.80
CA GLY A 70 9.98 10.37 -23.02
C GLY A 70 10.78 10.50 -21.75
N ASP A 71 11.87 11.26 -21.81
CA ASP A 71 12.86 11.38 -20.72
C ASP A 71 12.34 12.08 -19.46
N ARG A 72 11.13 12.63 -19.49
CA ARG A 72 10.50 13.21 -18.32
C ARG A 72 10.03 12.17 -17.30
N VAL A 73 9.97 10.89 -17.68
CA VAL A 73 9.52 9.80 -16.84
C VAL A 73 10.64 8.78 -16.63
N THR A 74 10.92 8.49 -15.37
CA THR A 74 11.85 7.42 -14.97
C THR A 74 11.07 6.38 -14.19
N LEU A 75 11.15 5.11 -14.60
CA LEU A 75 10.48 3.99 -13.91
C LEU A 75 11.51 3.18 -13.13
N VAL A 76 11.20 2.86 -11.89
CA VAL A 76 12.10 2.14 -10.98
C VAL A 76 11.37 0.94 -10.36
N HIS A 77 11.96 -0.26 -10.51
CA HIS A 77 11.50 -1.47 -9.84
C HIS A 77 12.00 -1.45 -8.39
N SER A 78 11.17 -1.00 -7.48
CA SER A 78 11.47 -0.92 -6.05
C SER A 78 10.19 -0.88 -5.23
N ASN A 79 10.32 -1.04 -3.93
CA ASN A 79 9.24 -0.73 -2.99
C ASN A 79 9.25 0.78 -2.68
N PHE A 80 8.10 1.40 -2.57
CA PHE A 80 7.98 2.82 -2.23
C PHE A 80 8.64 3.17 -0.87
N CYS A 81 8.78 2.23 0.04
CA CYS A 81 9.50 2.46 1.29
C CYS A 81 11.00 2.73 1.11
N GLU A 82 11.54 2.43 -0.08
CA GLU A 82 12.93 2.70 -0.45
C GLU A 82 13.08 4.03 -1.22
N ILE A 83 12.10 4.92 -1.16
CA ILE A 83 12.05 6.19 -1.90
C ILE A 83 13.34 7.01 -1.71
N GLU A 84 13.91 7.03 -0.51
CA GLU A 84 15.15 7.76 -0.24
C GLU A 84 16.32 7.17 -1.02
N ASN A 85 16.50 5.85 -1.03
CA ASN A 85 17.54 5.16 -1.79
C ASN A 85 17.37 5.40 -3.28
N VAL A 86 16.14 5.26 -3.79
CA VAL A 86 15.81 5.51 -5.20
C VAL A 86 16.17 6.93 -5.62
N LEU A 87 15.83 7.93 -4.83
CA LEU A 87 16.14 9.33 -5.14
C LEU A 87 17.64 9.62 -5.07
N ASN A 88 18.34 9.05 -4.09
CA ASN A 88 19.79 9.18 -3.96
C ASN A 88 20.53 8.58 -5.17
N ASP A 89 20.11 7.38 -5.63
CA ASP A 89 20.69 6.72 -6.80
C ASP A 89 20.46 7.50 -8.09
N LEU A 90 19.36 8.27 -8.18
CA LEU A 90 19.04 9.15 -9.28
C LEU A 90 19.69 10.55 -9.16
N GLY A 91 20.44 10.83 -8.09
CA GLY A 91 21.04 12.13 -7.83
C GLY A 91 20.01 13.23 -7.55
N ILE A 92 18.88 12.90 -6.92
CA ILE A 92 17.80 13.83 -6.60
C ILE A 92 17.76 14.08 -5.10
N ASP A 93 18.09 15.29 -4.69
CA ASP A 93 18.14 15.68 -3.27
C ASP A 93 16.76 15.91 -2.67
N GLY A 94 15.79 16.41 -3.47
CA GLY A 94 14.46 16.71 -3.02
C GLY A 94 13.41 16.73 -4.14
N VAL A 95 12.14 16.55 -3.77
CA VAL A 95 11.01 16.47 -4.70
C VAL A 95 9.90 17.45 -4.31
N ASP A 96 9.08 17.85 -5.28
CA ASP A 96 7.99 18.81 -5.09
C ASP A 96 6.67 18.13 -4.74
N GLY A 97 6.59 16.83 -4.94
CA GLY A 97 5.45 16.04 -4.49
C GLY A 97 5.67 14.55 -4.54
N VAL A 98 5.00 13.87 -3.62
CA VAL A 98 4.95 12.40 -3.52
C VAL A 98 3.49 11.97 -3.48
N LEU A 99 3.15 10.99 -4.31
CA LEU A 99 1.85 10.31 -4.31
C LEU A 99 2.03 8.85 -3.91
N LEU A 100 1.17 8.36 -3.03
CA LEU A 100 1.05 6.96 -2.66
C LEU A 100 -0.42 6.56 -2.72
N ASP A 101 -0.76 5.62 -3.60
CA ASP A 101 -2.08 4.98 -3.69
C ASP A 101 -1.95 3.56 -3.13
N LEU A 102 -2.18 3.43 -1.81
CA LEU A 102 -1.85 2.21 -1.07
C LEU A 102 -2.78 1.04 -1.42
N GLY A 103 -2.36 -0.17 -1.08
CA GLY A 103 -3.12 -1.39 -1.28
C GLY A 103 -2.81 -2.11 -2.60
N VAL A 104 -3.78 -2.89 -3.09
CA VAL A 104 -3.64 -3.70 -4.32
C VAL A 104 -4.13 -2.93 -5.53
N SER A 105 -3.39 -3.04 -6.62
CA SER A 105 -3.81 -2.49 -7.90
C SER A 105 -4.93 -3.33 -8.52
N SER A 106 -5.76 -2.70 -9.36
CA SER A 106 -6.83 -3.42 -10.06
C SER A 106 -6.33 -4.57 -10.93
N PRO A 107 -5.23 -4.44 -11.70
CA PRO A 107 -4.66 -5.57 -12.41
C PRO A 107 -4.29 -6.76 -11.51
N GLN A 108 -3.87 -6.53 -10.27
CA GLN A 108 -3.58 -7.60 -9.31
C GLN A 108 -4.85 -8.31 -8.83
N LEU A 109 -5.98 -7.58 -8.70
CA LEU A 109 -7.27 -8.17 -8.35
C LEU A 109 -7.94 -8.88 -9.53
N ASP A 110 -7.77 -8.34 -10.74
CA ASP A 110 -8.38 -8.86 -11.97
C ASP A 110 -7.66 -10.13 -12.47
N ASP A 111 -6.36 -10.25 -12.22
CA ASP A 111 -5.62 -11.48 -12.49
C ASP A 111 -5.89 -12.51 -11.39
N GLY A 112 -6.91 -13.35 -11.63
CA GLY A 112 -7.29 -14.40 -10.69
C GLY A 112 -6.14 -15.35 -10.30
N GLN A 113 -5.09 -15.49 -11.10
CA GLN A 113 -3.96 -16.37 -10.80
C GLN A 113 -3.01 -15.81 -9.74
N ARG A 114 -3.14 -14.54 -9.40
CA ARG A 114 -2.33 -13.87 -8.36
C ARG A 114 -2.79 -14.19 -6.92
N GLY A 115 -3.95 -14.82 -6.74
CA GLY A 115 -4.46 -15.26 -5.44
C GLY A 115 -4.96 -14.16 -4.50
N PHE A 116 -5.14 -12.91 -4.96
CA PHE A 116 -5.68 -11.82 -4.15
C PHE A 116 -7.19 -11.92 -3.92
N SER A 117 -7.90 -12.55 -4.83
CA SER A 117 -9.37 -12.65 -4.79
C SER A 117 -9.83 -13.87 -3.98
N TYR A 118 -10.78 -13.67 -3.10
CA TYR A 118 -11.51 -14.74 -2.40
C TYR A 118 -12.76 -15.20 -3.17
N MET A 119 -12.95 -14.71 -4.39
CA MET A 119 -14.11 -15.04 -5.24
C MET A 119 -13.78 -16.02 -6.36
N VAL A 120 -12.51 -16.20 -6.68
CA VAL A 120 -12.01 -17.02 -7.78
C VAL A 120 -11.00 -18.02 -7.21
N ASP A 121 -11.09 -19.28 -7.66
CA ASP A 121 -10.12 -20.31 -7.26
C ASP A 121 -8.79 -20.12 -7.98
N ALA A 122 -7.73 -19.98 -7.19
CA ALA A 122 -6.38 -19.68 -7.67
C ALA A 122 -5.33 -20.19 -6.68
N PRO A 123 -4.05 -20.31 -7.10
CA PRO A 123 -2.95 -20.54 -6.16
C PRO A 123 -2.93 -19.50 -5.03
N LEU A 124 -2.64 -19.92 -3.82
CA LEU A 124 -2.61 -19.06 -2.64
C LEU A 124 -1.28 -18.30 -2.56
N ASP A 125 -1.09 -17.32 -3.46
CA ASP A 125 0.17 -16.58 -3.63
C ASP A 125 0.15 -15.24 -2.89
N MET A 126 -0.64 -14.27 -3.30
CA MET A 126 -0.81 -12.91 -2.78
C MET A 126 0.46 -12.03 -2.80
N ARG A 127 1.54 -12.40 -3.47
CA ARG A 127 2.72 -11.54 -3.60
C ARG A 127 2.45 -10.41 -4.59
N MET A 128 2.76 -9.19 -4.22
CA MET A 128 2.74 -8.05 -5.14
C MET A 128 3.95 -8.10 -6.09
N ASN A 129 5.13 -8.51 -5.60
CA ASN A 129 6.28 -8.83 -6.41
C ASN A 129 6.47 -10.36 -6.47
N ASN A 130 6.32 -10.95 -7.65
CA ASN A 130 6.47 -12.42 -7.83
C ASN A 130 7.89 -12.94 -7.53
N GLY A 131 8.87 -12.06 -7.43
CA GLY A 131 10.25 -12.41 -7.04
C GLY A 131 10.45 -12.56 -5.54
N ASP A 132 9.50 -12.13 -4.70
CA ASP A 132 9.60 -12.27 -3.25
C ASP A 132 9.43 -13.74 -2.84
N ALA A 133 10.07 -14.15 -1.74
CA ALA A 133 10.07 -15.55 -1.32
C ALA A 133 8.76 -15.97 -0.64
N LEU A 134 8.22 -15.10 0.25
CA LEU A 134 7.09 -15.44 1.11
C LEU A 134 5.75 -15.37 0.35
N THR A 135 5.02 -16.48 0.34
CA THR A 135 3.68 -16.60 -0.25
C THR A 135 2.60 -16.74 0.83
N ALA A 136 1.35 -16.51 0.46
CA ALA A 136 0.21 -16.79 1.34
C ALA A 136 0.09 -18.31 1.65
N GLU A 137 0.42 -19.19 0.69
CA GLU A 137 0.49 -20.65 0.90
C GLU A 137 1.47 -20.98 2.01
N GLU A 138 2.66 -20.39 1.99
CA GLU A 138 3.67 -20.63 3.02
C GLU A 138 3.19 -20.15 4.40
N ILE A 139 2.64 -18.93 4.50
CA ILE A 139 2.08 -18.43 5.76
C ILE A 139 1.03 -19.38 6.33
N VAL A 140 0.07 -19.78 5.53
CA VAL A 140 -1.06 -20.61 5.95
C VAL A 140 -0.59 -22.00 6.36
N ASN A 141 0.39 -22.58 5.65
CA ASN A 141 0.81 -23.95 5.91
C ASN A 141 1.97 -24.10 6.89
N THR A 142 2.75 -23.05 7.19
CA THR A 142 3.97 -23.18 8.01
C THR A 142 3.95 -22.37 9.31
N TRP A 143 3.27 -21.21 9.34
CA TRP A 143 3.29 -20.35 10.51
C TRP A 143 2.57 -21.00 11.71
N SER A 144 3.03 -20.69 12.93
CA SER A 144 2.42 -21.19 14.16
C SER A 144 1.00 -20.66 14.36
N TYR A 145 0.24 -21.32 15.25
CA TYR A 145 -1.08 -20.85 15.64
C TYR A 145 -1.03 -19.39 16.16
N GLU A 146 -0.05 -19.08 16.97
CA GLU A 146 0.14 -17.76 17.57
C GLU A 146 0.39 -16.68 16.52
N GLU A 147 1.22 -16.96 15.53
CA GLU A 147 1.52 -16.04 14.42
C GLU A 147 0.29 -15.83 13.55
N LEU A 148 -0.40 -16.91 13.15
CA LEU A 148 -1.64 -16.84 12.38
C LEU A 148 -2.72 -16.04 13.13
N ARG A 149 -2.94 -16.36 14.40
CA ARG A 149 -3.91 -15.63 15.24
C ARG A 149 -3.57 -14.15 15.34
N ARG A 150 -2.27 -13.82 15.51
CA ARG A 150 -1.79 -12.45 15.62
C ARG A 150 -2.09 -11.66 14.34
N ILE A 151 -1.69 -12.16 13.16
CA ILE A 151 -1.92 -11.42 11.91
C ILE A 151 -3.42 -11.29 11.60
N LEU A 152 -4.21 -12.34 11.83
CA LEU A 152 -5.66 -12.28 11.61
C LEU A 152 -6.33 -11.24 12.52
N PHE A 153 -5.87 -11.11 13.77
CA PHE A 153 -6.39 -10.12 14.71
C PHE A 153 -5.85 -8.71 14.42
N ASP A 154 -4.53 -8.55 14.30
CA ASP A 154 -3.88 -7.24 14.20
C ASP A 154 -4.04 -6.62 12.81
N TYR A 155 -3.97 -7.42 11.73
CA TYR A 155 -4.02 -6.94 10.34
C TYR A 155 -5.39 -7.09 9.69
N GLY A 156 -6.18 -8.04 10.16
CA GLY A 156 -7.54 -8.27 9.66
C GLY A 156 -8.62 -7.63 10.52
N GLU A 157 -8.32 -7.23 11.74
CA GLU A 157 -9.32 -6.89 12.76
C GLU A 157 -10.41 -7.98 12.84
N GLU A 158 -9.99 -9.28 12.70
CA GLU A 158 -10.86 -10.44 12.60
C GLU A 158 -11.26 -10.96 13.98
N ARG A 159 -12.54 -10.90 14.29
CA ARG A 159 -13.10 -11.35 15.57
C ARG A 159 -12.92 -12.85 15.83
N TYR A 160 -12.94 -13.64 14.75
CA TYR A 160 -12.82 -15.09 14.79
C TYR A 160 -11.38 -15.58 14.56
N ALA A 161 -10.39 -14.69 14.71
CA ALA A 161 -8.98 -15.00 14.51
C ALA A 161 -8.53 -16.27 15.25
N PRO A 162 -8.89 -16.51 16.55
CA PRO A 162 -8.50 -17.73 17.23
C PRO A 162 -9.08 -19.01 16.60
N GLN A 163 -10.36 -18.97 16.21
CA GLN A 163 -11.03 -20.13 15.62
C GLN A 163 -10.50 -20.43 14.22
N ILE A 164 -10.28 -19.37 13.42
CA ILE A 164 -9.73 -19.50 12.07
C ILE A 164 -8.30 -20.05 12.12
N ALA A 165 -7.43 -19.48 12.95
CA ALA A 165 -6.06 -19.96 13.13
C ALA A 165 -6.00 -21.43 13.58
N ALA A 166 -6.82 -21.81 14.57
CA ALA A 166 -6.89 -23.18 15.04
C ALA A 166 -7.36 -24.14 13.94
N ASN A 167 -8.35 -23.75 13.13
CA ASN A 167 -8.88 -24.58 12.07
C ASN A 167 -7.89 -24.70 10.90
N ILE A 168 -7.18 -23.64 10.55
CA ILE A 168 -6.05 -23.71 9.59
C ILE A 168 -5.02 -24.74 10.06
N CYS A 169 -4.54 -24.62 11.30
CA CYS A 169 -3.55 -25.55 11.84
C CYS A 169 -4.05 -27.00 11.82
N ARG A 170 -5.29 -27.24 12.20
CA ARG A 170 -5.88 -28.58 12.20
C ARG A 170 -6.01 -29.18 10.79
N ILE A 171 -6.47 -28.39 9.81
CA ILE A 171 -6.72 -28.88 8.44
C ILE A 171 -5.41 -29.19 7.73
N ARG A 172 -4.40 -28.33 7.85
CA ARG A 172 -3.11 -28.51 7.17
C ARG A 172 -2.33 -29.73 7.66
N GLU A 173 -2.63 -30.28 8.85
CA GLU A 173 -2.06 -31.56 9.31
C GLU A 173 -2.45 -32.74 8.43
N THR A 174 -3.62 -32.69 7.79
CA THR A 174 -4.11 -33.74 6.90
C THR A 174 -3.90 -33.43 5.44
N LYS A 175 -4.10 -32.18 5.03
CA LYS A 175 -3.97 -31.72 3.65
C LYS A 175 -3.51 -30.26 3.62
N PRO A 176 -2.38 -29.93 2.95
CA PRO A 176 -2.01 -28.53 2.75
C PRO A 176 -3.09 -27.72 2.05
N ILE A 177 -3.29 -26.48 2.48
CA ILE A 177 -4.23 -25.52 1.88
C ILE A 177 -3.47 -24.82 0.76
N LYS A 178 -3.88 -25.02 -0.50
CA LYS A 178 -3.12 -24.57 -1.68
C LYS A 178 -3.82 -23.50 -2.48
N THR A 179 -5.15 -23.41 -2.39
CA THR A 179 -5.92 -22.49 -3.20
C THR A 179 -6.73 -21.50 -2.35
N THR A 180 -7.10 -20.41 -2.98
CA THR A 180 -7.91 -19.36 -2.35
C THR A 180 -9.24 -19.90 -1.85
N LEU A 181 -9.96 -20.71 -2.63
CA LEU A 181 -11.25 -21.24 -2.22
C LEU A 181 -11.12 -22.31 -1.12
N GLU A 182 -10.06 -23.12 -1.11
CA GLU A 182 -9.78 -24.01 0.03
C GLU A 182 -9.63 -23.20 1.33
N LEU A 183 -8.91 -22.07 1.29
CA LEU A 183 -8.78 -21.18 2.45
C LEU A 183 -10.13 -20.54 2.83
N VAL A 184 -10.93 -20.10 1.85
CA VAL A 184 -12.27 -19.56 2.09
C VAL A 184 -13.15 -20.58 2.84
N ASP A 185 -13.10 -21.85 2.43
CA ASP A 185 -13.89 -22.91 3.08
C ASP A 185 -13.45 -23.12 4.53
N VAL A 186 -12.15 -23.10 4.81
CA VAL A 186 -11.59 -23.17 6.17
C VAL A 186 -12.06 -22.01 7.03
N ILE A 187 -12.03 -20.80 6.50
CA ILE A 187 -12.49 -19.59 7.20
C ILE A 187 -13.98 -19.68 7.50
N ARG A 188 -14.80 -20.03 6.52
CA ARG A 188 -16.26 -20.17 6.68
C ARG A 188 -16.63 -21.23 7.72
N ALA A 189 -15.94 -22.36 7.71
CA ALA A 189 -16.16 -23.44 8.68
C ALA A 189 -15.76 -23.04 10.13
N SER A 190 -14.98 -21.97 10.29
CA SER A 190 -14.53 -21.46 11.59
C SER A 190 -15.47 -20.43 12.19
N MET A 191 -16.47 -19.97 11.44
CA MET A 191 -17.36 -18.89 11.82
C MET A 191 -18.76 -19.41 12.19
N PRO A 192 -19.46 -18.78 13.16
CA PRO A 192 -20.84 -19.13 13.47
C PRO A 192 -21.78 -18.70 12.35
N ALA A 193 -22.91 -19.40 12.19
CA ALA A 193 -23.86 -19.20 11.09
C ALA A 193 -24.39 -17.76 10.97
N PHE A 194 -24.52 -17.02 12.07
CA PHE A 194 -24.97 -15.63 12.00
C PHE A 194 -23.92 -14.70 11.39
N ALA A 195 -22.62 -14.94 11.62
CA ALA A 195 -21.53 -14.15 11.04
C ALA A 195 -21.43 -14.34 9.51
N LEU A 196 -21.79 -15.53 9.00
CA LEU A 196 -21.83 -15.82 7.57
C LEU A 196 -22.94 -15.06 6.82
N ARG A 197 -23.89 -14.45 7.53
CA ARG A 197 -24.98 -13.65 6.98
C ARG A 197 -24.69 -12.14 6.95
N GLU A 198 -23.52 -11.73 7.45
CA GLU A 198 -23.09 -10.32 7.41
C GLU A 198 -22.96 -9.86 5.93
N LYS A 199 -23.12 -8.55 5.70
CA LYS A 199 -23.04 -7.97 4.36
C LYS A 199 -21.67 -8.17 3.70
N GLN A 200 -20.60 -8.20 4.51
CA GLN A 200 -19.23 -8.41 4.01
C GLN A 200 -18.95 -9.89 3.85
N HIS A 201 -18.16 -10.22 2.80
CA HIS A 201 -17.73 -11.60 2.59
C HIS A 201 -16.90 -12.11 3.80
N PRO A 202 -17.17 -13.31 4.32
CA PRO A 202 -16.51 -13.83 5.54
C PRO A 202 -14.99 -13.86 5.47
N ALA A 203 -14.42 -14.14 4.29
CA ALA A 203 -12.98 -14.23 4.11
C ALA A 203 -12.28 -12.86 3.92
N LYS A 204 -13.02 -11.75 3.73
CA LYS A 204 -12.44 -10.44 3.40
C LYS A 204 -11.32 -10.03 4.36
N ARG A 205 -11.59 -10.11 5.67
CA ARG A 205 -10.64 -9.68 6.71
C ARG A 205 -9.43 -10.58 6.80
N SER A 206 -9.64 -11.89 6.70
CA SER A 206 -8.56 -12.88 6.74
C SER A 206 -7.65 -12.77 5.51
N PHE A 207 -8.20 -12.55 4.32
CA PHE A 207 -7.43 -12.31 3.10
C PHE A 207 -6.63 -11.01 3.20
N GLN A 208 -7.23 -9.92 3.69
CA GLN A 208 -6.50 -8.68 3.98
C GLN A 208 -5.33 -8.93 4.94
N ALA A 209 -5.56 -9.67 6.03
CA ALA A 209 -4.53 -9.95 7.03
C ALA A 209 -3.34 -10.71 6.44
N ILE A 210 -3.60 -11.76 5.68
CA ILE A 210 -2.57 -12.58 5.04
C ILE A 210 -1.83 -11.76 3.98
N ARG A 211 -2.54 -10.99 3.15
CA ARG A 211 -1.95 -10.11 2.14
C ARG A 211 -1.00 -9.08 2.75
N ILE A 212 -1.42 -8.42 3.82
CA ILE A 212 -0.58 -7.47 4.57
C ILE A 212 0.69 -8.16 5.09
N ALA A 213 0.55 -9.39 5.62
CA ALA A 213 1.69 -10.16 6.13
C ALA A 213 2.66 -10.61 5.02
N VAL A 214 2.14 -11.09 3.88
CA VAL A 214 2.95 -11.49 2.70
C VAL A 214 3.80 -10.32 2.21
N ASN A 215 3.21 -9.13 2.15
CA ASN A 215 3.81 -7.98 1.48
C ASN A 215 4.46 -6.96 2.42
N ASP A 216 4.41 -7.14 3.73
CA ASP A 216 4.84 -6.17 4.75
C ASP A 216 4.27 -4.77 4.51
N GLU A 217 2.97 -4.70 4.14
CA GLU A 217 2.34 -3.45 3.70
C GLU A 217 2.43 -2.36 4.77
N LEU A 218 2.09 -2.68 6.02
CA LEU A 218 2.10 -1.70 7.11
C LEU A 218 3.52 -1.27 7.49
N GLY A 219 4.49 -2.19 7.45
CA GLY A 219 5.92 -1.87 7.66
C GLY A 219 6.44 -0.91 6.60
N ALA A 220 6.06 -1.13 5.34
CA ALA A 220 6.41 -0.23 4.25
C ALA A 220 5.80 1.18 4.42
N VAL A 221 4.52 1.27 4.85
CA VAL A 221 3.88 2.57 5.12
C VAL A 221 4.57 3.30 6.27
N HIS A 222 4.93 2.61 7.35
CA HIS A 222 5.70 3.25 8.44
C HIS A 222 7.03 3.84 7.95
N LYS A 223 7.79 3.08 7.18
CA LYS A 223 9.10 3.53 6.67
C LYS A 223 8.99 4.72 5.72
N VAL A 224 8.02 4.69 4.81
CA VAL A 224 7.89 5.75 3.80
C VAL A 224 7.46 7.09 4.39
N MET A 225 6.75 7.12 5.52
CA MET A 225 6.28 8.39 6.10
C MET A 225 7.44 9.35 6.37
N ASP A 226 8.46 8.90 7.11
CA ASP A 226 9.62 9.74 7.45
C ASP A 226 10.47 10.02 6.20
N ALA A 227 10.71 9.00 5.37
CA ALA A 227 11.51 9.12 4.16
C ALA A 227 10.90 10.11 3.16
N ALA A 228 9.59 10.00 2.89
CA ALA A 228 8.91 10.91 1.97
C ALA A 228 8.90 12.36 2.46
N ILE A 229 8.61 12.57 3.76
CA ILE A 229 8.61 13.93 4.35
C ILE A 229 10.00 14.57 4.28
N SER A 230 11.05 13.81 4.60
CA SER A 230 12.44 14.32 4.58
C SER A 230 12.92 14.73 3.18
N LYS A 231 12.38 14.10 2.14
CA LYS A 231 12.73 14.37 0.73
C LYS A 231 11.86 15.45 0.08
N LEU A 232 10.84 15.97 0.77
CA LEU A 232 10.05 17.07 0.22
C LEU A 232 10.80 18.39 0.25
N ASN A 233 10.82 19.07 -0.88
CA ASN A 233 11.24 20.48 -0.96
C ASN A 233 10.31 21.36 -0.12
N PRO A 234 10.77 22.53 0.36
CA PRO A 234 9.91 23.51 1.02
C PRO A 234 8.66 23.83 0.17
N GLY A 235 7.48 23.60 0.72
CA GLY A 235 6.21 23.75 0.01
C GLY A 235 5.77 22.54 -0.82
N GLY A 236 6.56 21.48 -0.86
CA GLY A 236 6.22 20.18 -1.48
C GLY A 236 4.96 19.55 -0.87
N ARG A 237 4.37 18.58 -1.56
CA ARG A 237 3.10 17.95 -1.20
C ARG A 237 3.26 16.44 -1.07
N LEU A 238 2.70 15.88 0.00
CA LEU A 238 2.54 14.44 0.18
C LEU A 238 1.06 14.10 0.12
N ALA A 239 0.67 13.30 -0.88
CA ALA A 239 -0.70 12.79 -1.06
C ALA A 239 -0.68 11.27 -0.86
N ILE A 240 -1.52 10.76 0.05
CA ILE A 240 -1.62 9.33 0.33
C ILE A 240 -3.09 8.93 0.35
N ILE A 241 -3.44 7.92 -0.46
CA ILE A 241 -4.74 7.26 -0.44
C ILE A 241 -4.62 6.00 0.39
N THR A 242 -5.56 5.79 1.32
CA THR A 242 -5.62 4.62 2.20
C THR A 242 -6.96 3.91 2.01
N PHE A 243 -6.97 2.57 2.10
CA PHE A 243 -8.17 1.75 1.86
C PHE A 243 -8.70 1.05 3.11
N HIS A 244 -7.95 1.07 4.20
CA HIS A 244 -8.40 0.49 5.46
C HIS A 244 -7.85 1.25 6.68
N SER A 245 -8.51 1.00 7.83
CA SER A 245 -8.28 1.67 9.12
C SER A 245 -6.83 1.65 9.61
N LEU A 246 -6.08 0.60 9.31
CA LEU A 246 -4.70 0.44 9.78
C LEU A 246 -3.74 1.36 9.03
N GLU A 247 -3.85 1.43 7.70
CA GLU A 247 -3.08 2.40 6.88
C GLU A 247 -3.42 3.83 7.29
N ASP A 248 -4.71 4.16 7.35
CA ASP A 248 -5.19 5.50 7.72
C ASP A 248 -4.63 5.94 9.09
N ARG A 249 -4.60 5.02 10.07
CA ARG A 249 -4.05 5.28 11.40
C ARG A 249 -2.56 5.61 11.35
N ILE A 250 -1.77 4.85 10.59
CA ILE A 250 -0.33 5.08 10.43
C ILE A 250 -0.09 6.44 9.77
N VAL A 251 -0.76 6.70 8.65
CA VAL A 251 -0.62 7.95 7.89
C VAL A 251 -1.02 9.16 8.74
N LYS A 252 -2.17 9.12 9.42
CA LYS A 252 -2.63 10.21 10.30
C LYS A 252 -1.66 10.47 11.44
N ASN A 253 -1.15 9.43 12.09
CA ASN A 253 -0.18 9.57 13.17
C ASN A 253 1.13 10.16 12.64
N GLY A 254 1.68 9.65 11.54
CA GLY A 254 2.90 10.19 10.93
C GLY A 254 2.76 11.66 10.52
N MET A 255 1.65 12.04 9.88
CA MET A 255 1.36 13.43 9.55
C MET A 255 1.21 14.31 10.79
N ALA A 256 0.53 13.81 11.85
CA ALA A 256 0.39 14.51 13.11
C ALA A 256 1.75 14.73 13.78
N ASP A 257 2.60 13.72 13.80
CA ASP A 257 3.95 13.80 14.41
C ASP A 257 4.89 14.72 13.64
N ALA A 258 4.80 14.73 12.31
CA ALA A 258 5.55 15.68 11.46
C ALA A 258 5.08 17.12 11.63
N SER A 259 3.79 17.34 11.93
CA SER A 259 3.24 18.69 12.17
C SER A 259 3.49 19.22 13.58
N LYS A 260 3.87 18.35 14.53
CA LYS A 260 4.22 18.77 15.89
C LYS A 260 5.57 19.48 15.91
N GLY A 261 5.59 20.64 16.56
CA GLY A 261 6.82 21.33 16.90
C GLY A 261 7.50 20.71 18.13
N CYS A 262 7.82 21.56 19.09
CA CYS A 262 8.50 21.17 20.32
C CYS A 262 7.79 19.98 21.03
N ILE A 263 8.57 18.95 21.39
CA ILE A 263 8.13 17.77 22.15
C ILE A 263 8.54 17.81 23.63
N CYS A 264 9.11 18.91 24.08
CA CYS A 264 9.45 19.09 25.49
C CYS A 264 8.19 19.09 26.36
N PRO A 265 8.27 18.63 27.63
CA PRO A 265 7.15 18.76 28.57
C PRO A 265 6.66 20.21 28.65
N PRO A 266 5.33 20.44 28.77
CA PRO A 266 4.76 21.80 28.80
C PRO A 266 5.35 22.71 29.90
N ASN A 267 5.87 22.12 31.00
CA ASN A 267 6.44 22.81 32.14
C ASN A 267 7.95 23.11 31.97
N PHE A 268 8.55 22.78 30.85
CA PHE A 268 9.98 23.02 30.64
C PHE A 268 10.21 24.48 30.31
N PRO A 269 11.09 25.18 31.06
CA PRO A 269 11.25 26.66 30.95
C PRO A 269 11.85 27.08 29.60
N VAL A 270 12.58 26.20 28.91
CA VAL A 270 13.21 26.46 27.60
C VAL A 270 13.17 25.20 26.77
N CYS A 271 12.86 25.33 25.48
CA CYS A 271 12.90 24.23 24.56
C CYS A 271 14.32 23.69 24.36
N VAL A 272 14.54 22.42 24.69
CA VAL A 272 15.83 21.71 24.53
C VAL A 272 15.82 20.69 23.41
N CYS A 273 14.66 20.34 22.83
CA CYS A 273 14.59 19.34 21.78
C CYS A 273 14.95 19.89 20.39
N GLY A 274 14.87 21.20 20.18
CA GLY A 274 15.13 21.84 18.89
C GLY A 274 14.15 21.48 17.75
N LYS A 275 13.15 20.60 18.02
CA LYS A 275 12.23 20.13 17.00
C LYS A 275 11.36 21.27 16.48
N LYS A 276 11.35 21.43 15.17
CA LYS A 276 10.44 22.32 14.43
C LYS A 276 9.42 21.48 13.68
N PRO A 277 8.21 22.01 13.38
CA PRO A 277 7.29 21.34 12.47
C PRO A 277 7.92 21.15 11.10
N GLU A 278 7.85 19.94 10.57
CA GLU A 278 8.33 19.58 9.24
C GLU A 278 7.22 19.68 8.20
N SER A 279 5.96 19.65 8.64
CA SER A 279 4.80 19.75 7.78
C SER A 279 3.70 20.61 8.38
N THR A 280 2.79 21.11 7.52
CA THR A 280 1.49 21.66 7.93
C THR A 280 0.41 20.74 7.40
N GLN A 281 -0.44 20.20 8.29
CA GLN A 281 -1.58 19.40 7.87
C GLN A 281 -2.58 20.25 7.08
N ARG A 282 -2.94 19.80 5.87
CA ARG A 282 -4.14 20.25 5.16
C ARG A 282 -5.21 19.17 5.27
N LYS A 283 -6.49 19.57 5.23
CA LYS A 283 -7.63 18.66 5.39
C LYS A 283 -7.56 17.47 4.45
N THR A 284 -7.76 16.29 5.01
CA THR A 284 -7.98 15.03 4.31
C THR A 284 -9.38 15.05 3.69
N ALA A 285 -9.53 14.69 2.43
CA ALA A 285 -10.82 14.32 1.86
C ALA A 285 -11.12 12.87 2.28
N TYR A 286 -12.36 12.60 2.71
CA TYR A 286 -12.83 11.25 3.00
C TYR A 286 -13.81 10.82 1.89
N LEU A 287 -13.69 9.55 1.49
CA LEU A 287 -14.69 8.84 0.67
C LEU A 287 -15.71 8.15 1.58
#